data_26d21b0d85a56e4305c1fda3dbce22fe
#
_entry.id   26d21b0d85a56e4305c1fda3dbce22fe
#
_cell.length_a   1.000
_cell.length_b   1.000
_cell.length_c   1.000
_cell.angle_alpha   90.00
_cell.angle_beta   90.00
_cell.angle_gamma   90.00
#
_symmetry.space_group_name_H-M   'P 1'
#
loop_
_entity.id
_entity.type
_entity.pdbx_description
1 polymer ?
#
loop_
_entity_poly.entity_id
_entity_poly.type
_entity_poly.pdbx_seq_one_letter_code
_entity_poly.pdbx_strand_id
1 'polypeptide(L)'
;MQTQVQNVSIEIAIERAKLYGMLKYLPDGRLTHAPFSLSPYSISAADLQEMTELTSYFSELMIHVSQDWAFLDQYLSPISKTDPFLKMLLDQRAREVTQSKQLLVQRNDFFLIRDELGNCGQDSSSSDRDTSASALRQVELNTVSASFPFLITQLTRLHQNLFEQNMMEQIVPNNPLGPVVDAFAKAIQHYGSTDAIMLMVSQSAESNRFDQLGLEQLLWDKYKIQTMRKTLTEIYESGSLREGHLILAGKLVPLTYYRAGYTPDDFRTSEALKGRQLIEASSTIQVPDLPMQLAGMKKIQQVLTRPEILSAFVSKEISQRFLKTFAAMHSLDEIIETPDGELRASAWAAKNPDKYVLKPQREGGGNNYFDRDIPIKLADMQPEEQDAYVLMEKIEAETHPAILVVNGNAETLTSVSEIGRYGICFADNGVVESNEDVGYLVRTKAENVNEGGVCAGFACLNSLTKA
;
A
#
# COMPACT_ATOMS: atom_id res chain seq x y z
N MET A 1 15.14 10.83 24.16
CA MET A 1 14.54 9.68 23.48
C MET A 1 15.48 8.45 23.40
N GLN A 2 16.70 8.53 22.84
CA GLN A 2 17.64 7.39 22.75
C GLN A 2 17.96 6.71 24.07
N THR A 3 18.11 7.44 25.17
CA THR A 3 18.47 6.88 26.48
C THR A 3 17.39 6.01 27.13
N GLN A 4 16.10 6.27 26.83
CA GLN A 4 14.98 5.50 27.41
C GLN A 4 14.72 4.19 26.67
N VAL A 5 14.94 4.17 25.35
CA VAL A 5 14.83 2.96 24.54
C VAL A 5 15.92 1.94 24.88
N GLN A 6 17.12 2.42 25.30
CA GLN A 6 18.23 1.56 25.71
C GLN A 6 17.97 0.73 26.99
N ASN A 7 16.95 1.11 27.79
CA ASN A 7 16.59 0.41 29.03
C ASN A 7 15.53 -0.70 28.80
N VAL A 8 14.97 -0.86 27.61
CA VAL A 8 13.99 -1.90 27.31
C VAL A 8 14.70 -3.23 27.07
N SER A 9 14.39 -4.25 27.89
CA SER A 9 14.88 -5.61 27.62
C SER A 9 14.32 -6.14 26.31
N ILE A 10 15.21 -6.54 25.40
CA ILE A 10 14.85 -7.10 24.09
C ILE A 10 14.02 -8.38 24.27
N GLU A 11 14.37 -9.23 25.23
CA GLU A 11 13.64 -10.46 25.53
C GLU A 11 12.21 -10.17 25.94
N ILE A 12 12.01 -9.21 26.86
CA ILE A 12 10.66 -8.77 27.29
C ILE A 12 9.87 -8.18 26.12
N ALA A 13 10.51 -7.38 25.27
CA ALA A 13 9.85 -6.81 24.11
C ALA A 13 9.37 -7.89 23.13
N ILE A 14 10.19 -8.92 22.87
CA ILE A 14 9.85 -10.05 22.01
C ILE A 14 8.70 -10.88 22.62
N GLU A 15 8.75 -11.17 23.93
CA GLU A 15 7.68 -11.91 24.61
C GLU A 15 6.34 -11.16 24.54
N ARG A 16 6.36 -9.85 24.78
CA ARG A 16 5.17 -9.01 24.68
C ARG A 16 4.67 -8.89 23.26
N ALA A 17 5.56 -8.76 22.24
CA ALA A 17 5.18 -8.75 20.84
C ALA A 17 4.40 -10.03 20.46
N LYS A 18 4.89 -11.20 20.92
CA LYS A 18 4.18 -12.48 20.74
C LYS A 18 2.83 -12.51 21.48
N LEU A 19 2.76 -11.99 22.70
CA LEU A 19 1.52 -11.88 23.46
C LEU A 19 0.46 -11.01 22.77
N TYR A 20 0.89 -9.93 22.12
CA TYR A 20 0.03 -9.07 21.33
C TYR A 20 -0.37 -9.67 19.95
N GLY A 21 0.10 -10.90 19.65
CA GLY A 21 -0.20 -11.56 18.37
C GLY A 21 0.61 -11.02 17.18
N MET A 22 1.69 -10.28 17.45
CA MET A 22 2.62 -9.83 16.40
C MET A 22 3.48 -11.01 15.94
N LEU A 23 2.90 -11.88 15.13
CA LEU A 23 3.49 -13.14 14.72
C LEU A 23 3.64 -13.22 13.20
N LYS A 24 4.61 -14.02 12.75
CA LYS A 24 4.74 -14.45 11.35
C LYS A 24 5.24 -15.89 11.28
N TYR A 25 5.02 -16.54 10.13
CA TYR A 25 5.66 -17.82 9.82
C TYR A 25 7.03 -17.59 9.20
N LEU A 26 7.99 -18.40 9.60
CA LEU A 26 9.25 -18.58 8.89
C LEU A 26 9.03 -19.50 7.69
N PRO A 27 9.96 -19.54 6.70
CA PRO A 27 9.84 -20.45 5.55
C PRO A 27 9.75 -21.93 5.92
N ASP A 28 10.28 -22.32 7.07
CA ASP A 28 10.23 -23.69 7.61
C ASP A 28 8.94 -24.01 8.40
N GLY A 29 7.97 -23.07 8.42
CA GLY A 29 6.69 -23.19 9.12
C GLY A 29 6.72 -22.89 10.62
N ARG A 30 7.86 -22.57 11.20
CA ARG A 30 7.96 -22.17 12.62
C ARG A 30 7.38 -20.77 12.81
N LEU A 31 6.77 -20.54 13.98
CA LEU A 31 6.30 -19.22 14.39
C LEU A 31 7.42 -18.39 15.01
N THR A 32 7.48 -17.12 14.62
CA THR A 32 8.31 -16.11 15.25
C THR A 32 7.54 -14.81 15.39
N HIS A 33 8.10 -13.82 16.12
CA HIS A 33 7.53 -12.48 16.13
C HIS A 33 7.68 -11.81 14.76
N ALA A 34 6.70 -10.97 14.38
CA ALA A 34 6.87 -10.06 13.26
C ALA A 34 8.03 -9.10 13.53
N PRO A 35 8.81 -8.68 12.53
CA PRO A 35 9.91 -7.75 12.75
C PRO A 35 9.38 -6.37 13.15
N PHE A 36 10.01 -5.75 14.15
CA PHE A 36 9.62 -4.44 14.66
C PHE A 36 10.84 -3.61 15.10
N SER A 37 10.68 -2.29 15.10
CA SER A 37 11.66 -1.36 15.68
C SER A 37 11.31 -1.10 17.15
N LEU A 38 12.33 -0.92 17.98
CA LEU A 38 12.18 -0.38 19.35
C LEU A 38 12.31 1.14 19.39
N SER A 39 12.68 1.79 18.26
CA SER A 39 12.89 3.23 18.17
C SER A 39 11.77 3.86 17.35
N PRO A 40 10.70 4.37 17.97
CA PRO A 40 9.64 5.08 17.24
C PRO A 40 10.22 6.23 16.41
N TYR A 41 9.65 6.44 15.23
CA TYR A 41 10.07 7.46 14.29
C TYR A 41 9.41 8.81 14.60
N SER A 42 10.20 9.86 14.69
CA SER A 42 9.71 11.21 15.04
C SER A 42 9.17 11.91 13.80
N ILE A 43 8.01 12.55 13.93
CA ILE A 43 7.36 13.31 12.84
C ILE A 43 6.84 14.65 13.36
N SER A 44 6.94 15.69 12.55
CA SER A 44 6.34 16.99 12.86
C SER A 44 4.81 16.92 12.81
N ALA A 45 4.15 17.77 13.60
CA ALA A 45 2.70 17.87 13.56
C ALA A 45 2.19 18.34 12.18
N ALA A 46 2.96 19.20 11.50
CA ALA A 46 2.62 19.72 10.18
C ALA A 46 2.66 18.60 9.10
N ASP A 47 3.74 17.80 9.06
CA ASP A 47 3.84 16.70 8.11
C ASP A 47 2.78 15.64 8.35
N LEU A 48 2.49 15.32 9.61
CA LEU A 48 1.42 14.36 9.96
C LEU A 48 0.05 14.87 9.50
N GLN A 49 -0.24 16.16 9.69
CA GLN A 49 -1.49 16.77 9.24
C GLN A 49 -1.57 16.77 7.71
N GLU A 50 -0.52 17.18 7.01
CA GLU A 50 -0.48 17.20 5.54
C GLU A 50 -0.73 15.82 4.97
N MET A 51 -0.06 14.77 5.47
CA MET A 51 -0.32 13.38 5.04
C MET A 51 -1.76 12.94 5.31
N THR A 52 -2.35 13.34 6.45
CA THR A 52 -3.74 13.00 6.80
C THR A 52 -4.71 13.59 5.79
N GLU A 53 -4.55 14.87 5.46
CA GLU A 53 -5.42 15.56 4.49
C GLU A 53 -5.23 15.00 3.06
N LEU A 54 -3.97 14.81 2.63
CA LEU A 54 -3.65 14.25 1.33
C LEU A 54 -4.27 12.86 1.14
N THR A 55 -4.30 12.03 2.18
CA THR A 55 -4.87 10.68 2.11
C THR A 55 -6.34 10.70 1.70
N SER A 56 -7.14 11.61 2.24
CA SER A 56 -8.54 11.76 1.85
C SER A 56 -8.67 12.24 0.40
N TYR A 57 -7.86 13.19 -0.04
CA TYR A 57 -7.87 13.64 -1.44
C TYR A 57 -7.42 12.55 -2.41
N PHE A 58 -6.43 11.73 -2.06
CA PHE A 58 -6.04 10.58 -2.87
C PHE A 58 -7.13 9.52 -2.95
N SER A 59 -7.86 9.27 -1.87
CA SER A 59 -9.01 8.35 -1.89
C SER A 59 -10.07 8.81 -2.89
N GLU A 60 -10.43 10.09 -2.87
CA GLU A 60 -11.41 10.69 -3.78
C GLU A 60 -10.91 10.67 -5.24
N LEU A 61 -9.63 11.03 -5.46
CA LEU A 61 -9.01 10.92 -6.78
C LEU A 61 -9.14 9.49 -7.34
N MET A 62 -8.85 8.46 -6.53
CA MET A 62 -8.95 7.07 -6.99
C MET A 62 -10.38 6.64 -7.31
N ILE A 63 -11.38 7.12 -6.56
CA ILE A 63 -12.80 6.91 -6.92
C ILE A 63 -13.08 7.50 -8.29
N HIS A 64 -12.72 8.77 -8.54
CA HIS A 64 -12.98 9.43 -9.82
C HIS A 64 -12.24 8.76 -10.98
N VAL A 65 -10.97 8.42 -10.83
CA VAL A 65 -10.16 7.74 -11.84
C VAL A 65 -10.73 6.37 -12.17
N SER A 66 -11.19 5.60 -11.16
CA SER A 66 -11.76 4.27 -11.36
C SER A 66 -13.09 4.30 -12.15
N GLN A 67 -13.82 5.41 -12.12
CA GLN A 67 -15.06 5.58 -12.90
C GLN A 67 -14.79 5.89 -14.39
N ASP A 68 -13.61 6.39 -14.73
CA ASP A 68 -13.27 6.78 -16.10
C ASP A 68 -12.61 5.63 -16.87
N TRP A 69 -13.43 4.70 -17.37
CA TRP A 69 -12.96 3.60 -18.19
C TRP A 69 -12.24 4.02 -19.47
N ALA A 70 -12.62 5.17 -20.07
CA ALA A 70 -11.96 5.66 -21.28
C ALA A 70 -10.52 6.07 -20.95
N PHE A 71 -10.31 6.71 -19.81
CA PHE A 71 -9.00 7.06 -19.30
C PHE A 71 -8.16 5.80 -18.98
N LEU A 72 -8.72 4.84 -18.27
CA LEU A 72 -8.01 3.59 -17.93
C LEU A 72 -7.59 2.83 -19.20
N ASP A 73 -8.50 2.68 -20.17
CA ASP A 73 -8.21 2.02 -21.45
C ASP A 73 -7.13 2.75 -22.24
N GLN A 74 -7.18 4.08 -22.29
CA GLN A 74 -6.20 4.87 -23.04
C GLN A 74 -4.75 4.56 -22.62
N TYR A 75 -4.52 4.39 -21.32
CA TYR A 75 -3.17 4.21 -20.79
C TYR A 75 -2.78 2.74 -20.53
N LEU A 76 -3.75 1.85 -20.30
CA LEU A 76 -3.48 0.46 -19.97
C LEU A 76 -3.58 -0.49 -21.18
N SER A 77 -4.44 -0.22 -22.16
CA SER A 77 -4.59 -1.08 -23.33
C SER A 77 -3.31 -1.22 -24.17
N PRO A 78 -2.47 -0.19 -24.36
CA PRO A 78 -1.17 -0.38 -25.03
C PRO A 78 -0.28 -1.39 -24.33
N ILE A 79 -0.19 -1.33 -23.00
CA ILE A 79 0.64 -2.20 -22.15
C ILE A 79 0.13 -3.65 -22.19
N SER A 80 -1.18 -3.85 -22.30
CA SER A 80 -1.79 -5.19 -22.31
C SER A 80 -1.35 -6.06 -23.51
N LYS A 81 -0.75 -5.45 -24.54
CA LYS A 81 -0.22 -6.18 -25.71
C LYS A 81 1.01 -7.01 -25.35
N THR A 82 1.78 -6.56 -24.37
CA THR A 82 3.03 -7.20 -23.91
C THR A 82 2.95 -7.72 -22.48
N ASP A 83 1.93 -7.32 -21.71
CA ASP A 83 1.67 -7.81 -20.37
C ASP A 83 0.42 -8.71 -20.31
N PRO A 84 0.59 -10.05 -20.30
CA PRO A 84 -0.52 -10.99 -20.26
C PRO A 84 -1.38 -10.88 -19.00
N PHE A 85 -0.79 -10.47 -17.86
CA PHE A 85 -1.53 -10.29 -16.60
C PHE A 85 -2.47 -9.09 -16.70
N LEU A 86 -1.99 -7.96 -17.17
CA LEU A 86 -2.83 -6.79 -17.39
C LEU A 86 -3.92 -7.08 -18.44
N LYS A 87 -3.55 -7.79 -19.54
CA LYS A 87 -4.55 -8.22 -20.52
C LYS A 87 -5.65 -9.04 -19.88
N MET A 88 -5.28 -10.02 -19.06
CA MET A 88 -6.23 -10.88 -18.34
C MET A 88 -7.16 -10.04 -17.43
N LEU A 89 -6.66 -9.02 -16.74
CA LEU A 89 -7.47 -8.12 -15.92
C LEU A 89 -8.45 -7.30 -16.80
N LEU A 90 -7.96 -6.69 -17.88
CA LEU A 90 -8.81 -5.90 -18.80
C LEU A 90 -9.90 -6.76 -19.46
N ASP A 91 -9.61 -8.02 -19.79
CA ASP A 91 -10.57 -8.95 -20.37
C ASP A 91 -11.75 -9.26 -19.40
N GLN A 92 -11.61 -8.99 -18.08
CA GLN A 92 -12.72 -9.16 -17.13
C GLN A 92 -13.79 -8.06 -17.26
N ARG A 93 -13.47 -6.89 -17.83
CA ARG A 93 -14.42 -5.80 -18.04
C ARG A 93 -15.68 -6.22 -18.81
N ALA A 94 -15.57 -7.17 -19.74
CA ALA A 94 -16.70 -7.67 -20.52
C ALA A 94 -17.77 -8.42 -19.68
N ARG A 95 -17.51 -8.62 -18.38
CA ARG A 95 -18.43 -9.25 -17.43
C ARG A 95 -19.18 -8.14 -16.69
N GLU A 96 -20.18 -7.57 -17.34
CA GLU A 96 -20.98 -6.53 -16.75
C GLU A 96 -21.66 -7.00 -15.45
N VAL A 97 -21.32 -6.37 -14.35
CA VAL A 97 -22.07 -6.45 -13.10
C VAL A 97 -22.43 -5.06 -12.65
N THR A 98 -23.70 -4.86 -12.39
CA THR A 98 -24.25 -3.60 -11.88
C THR A 98 -24.04 -3.51 -10.35
N GLN A 99 -22.79 -3.44 -9.88
CA GLN A 99 -22.50 -3.05 -8.51
C GLN A 99 -22.14 -1.58 -8.46
N SER A 100 -23.04 -0.77 -7.90
CA SER A 100 -22.86 0.67 -7.78
C SER A 100 -21.99 1.07 -6.60
N LYS A 101 -21.90 0.20 -5.59
CA LYS A 101 -21.18 0.49 -4.34
C LYS A 101 -19.73 0.11 -4.45
N GLN A 102 -18.87 1.05 -4.09
CA GLN A 102 -17.43 0.87 -4.05
C GLN A 102 -16.91 1.09 -2.62
N LEU A 103 -16.07 0.19 -2.15
CA LEU A 103 -15.30 0.39 -0.92
C LEU A 103 -13.81 0.33 -1.25
N LEU A 104 -13.14 1.45 -1.06
CA LEU A 104 -11.69 1.56 -1.17
C LEU A 104 -11.07 1.48 0.22
N VAL A 105 -10.13 0.56 0.40
CA VAL A 105 -9.16 0.56 1.50
C VAL A 105 -7.80 0.70 0.86
N GLN A 106 -7.22 1.89 0.96
CA GLN A 106 -5.94 2.23 0.34
C GLN A 106 -4.84 2.46 1.37
N ARG A 107 -3.59 2.48 0.89
CA ARG A 107 -2.45 2.98 1.65
C ARG A 107 -1.57 3.84 0.74
N ASN A 108 -1.36 5.07 1.15
CA ASN A 108 -0.51 6.02 0.46
C ASN A 108 0.82 6.12 1.19
N ASP A 109 1.91 5.74 0.55
CA ASP A 109 3.23 5.58 1.15
C ASP A 109 4.13 6.78 0.82
N PHE A 110 4.78 7.35 1.85
CA PHE A 110 5.63 8.55 1.76
C PHE A 110 6.98 8.35 2.43
N PHE A 111 7.99 9.06 1.93
CA PHE A 111 9.20 9.37 2.68
C PHE A 111 9.22 10.85 3.08
N LEU A 112 9.87 11.13 4.21
CA LEU A 112 10.40 12.46 4.50
C LEU A 112 11.77 12.58 3.81
N ILE A 113 12.04 13.71 3.17
CA ILE A 113 13.30 13.96 2.48
C ILE A 113 14.22 14.83 3.34
N ARG A 114 15.53 14.71 3.08
CA ARG A 114 16.52 15.65 3.63
C ARG A 114 16.40 17.01 2.93
N ASP A 115 16.48 18.10 3.67
CA ASP A 115 16.74 19.42 3.06
C ASP A 115 18.09 19.38 2.36
N GLU A 116 18.21 20.04 1.20
CA GLU A 116 19.47 20.17 0.44
C GLU A 116 20.64 20.74 1.28
N LEU A 117 20.34 21.35 2.44
CA LEU A 117 21.30 21.90 3.41
C LEU A 117 21.73 20.92 4.50
N GLY A 118 21.28 19.65 4.45
CA GLY A 118 21.69 18.61 5.42
C GLY A 118 21.16 18.80 6.84
N ASN A 119 20.23 19.72 7.08
CA ASN A 119 19.60 19.92 8.37
C ASN A 119 18.36 19.04 8.50
N CYS A 120 18.49 18.02 9.33
CA CYS A 120 17.35 17.37 9.97
C CYS A 120 16.59 18.43 10.79
N GLY A 121 15.26 18.54 10.65
CA GLY A 121 14.40 19.61 11.17
C GLY A 121 14.42 19.94 12.68
N GLN A 122 15.57 19.87 13.33
CA GLN A 122 15.80 20.30 14.70
C GLN A 122 16.68 21.56 14.69
N ASP A 123 16.09 22.66 15.20
CA ASP A 123 16.71 23.94 15.50
C ASP A 123 17.21 24.81 14.33
N SER A 124 16.32 25.59 13.74
CA SER A 124 16.71 26.91 13.23
C SER A 124 15.64 27.95 13.55
N SER A 125 16.00 28.85 14.45
CA SER A 125 15.28 30.10 14.78
C SER A 125 15.37 31.14 13.65
N SER A 126 15.35 30.73 12.39
CA SER A 126 15.31 31.66 11.26
C SER A 126 13.88 31.77 10.73
N SER A 127 13.34 32.99 10.83
CA SER A 127 11.99 33.40 10.46
C SER A 127 11.69 33.42 8.94
N ASP A 128 12.58 32.93 8.10
CA ASP A 128 12.46 32.97 6.61
C ASP A 128 12.63 31.59 5.97
N ARG A 129 11.92 30.58 6.49
CA ARG A 129 11.70 29.37 5.67
C ARG A 129 10.64 29.70 4.64
N ASP A 130 10.97 29.53 3.37
CA ASP A 130 9.96 29.34 2.35
C ASP A 130 9.20 28.04 2.69
N THR A 131 8.10 28.19 3.45
CA THR A 131 7.24 27.11 3.94
C THR A 131 6.49 26.40 2.81
N SER A 132 6.84 26.67 1.55
CA SER A 132 6.16 26.18 0.37
C SER A 132 6.67 24.82 -0.11
N ALA A 133 7.87 24.38 0.27
CA ALA A 133 8.40 23.07 -0.13
C ALA A 133 7.95 22.01 0.87
N SER A 134 7.12 21.05 0.41
CA SER A 134 6.77 19.88 1.21
C SER A 134 8.00 19.01 1.45
N ALA A 135 8.25 18.61 2.70
CA ALA A 135 9.26 17.62 3.04
C ALA A 135 8.84 16.19 2.64
N LEU A 136 7.61 16.02 2.16
CA LEU A 136 7.03 14.73 1.79
C LEU A 136 7.33 14.37 0.34
N ARG A 137 7.68 13.10 0.11
CA ARG A 137 7.70 12.50 -1.24
C ARG A 137 6.92 11.20 -1.25
N GLN A 138 5.95 11.11 -2.17
CA GLN A 138 5.13 9.93 -2.36
C GLN A 138 5.94 8.82 -3.05
N VAL A 139 5.88 7.63 -2.48
CA VAL A 139 6.52 6.42 -3.01
C VAL A 139 5.59 5.69 -3.97
N GLU A 140 4.36 5.44 -3.51
CA GLU A 140 3.31 4.76 -4.26
C GLU A 140 1.96 4.88 -3.55
N LEU A 141 0.90 4.61 -4.29
CA LEU A 141 -0.46 4.49 -3.80
C LEU A 141 -0.94 3.05 -3.99
N ASN A 142 -1.26 2.37 -2.91
CA ASN A 142 -1.72 0.99 -2.93
C ASN A 142 -3.24 0.93 -2.80
N THR A 143 -3.95 0.56 -3.86
CA THR A 143 -5.42 0.40 -3.86
C THR A 143 -5.84 -1.04 -3.61
N VAL A 144 -4.94 -2.01 -3.73
CA VAL A 144 -5.21 -3.43 -3.51
C VAL A 144 -4.33 -3.98 -2.39
N SER A 145 -4.91 -4.84 -1.56
CA SER A 145 -4.18 -5.58 -0.52
C SER A 145 -3.36 -4.71 0.45
N ALA A 146 -3.87 -3.51 0.83
CA ALA A 146 -3.24 -2.65 1.81
C ALA A 146 -3.08 -3.38 3.15
N SER A 147 -1.87 -3.92 3.39
CA SER A 147 -1.57 -4.85 4.48
C SER A 147 -1.24 -4.16 5.80
N PHE A 148 -1.22 -4.94 6.87
CA PHE A 148 -0.72 -4.63 8.21
C PHE A 148 -1.62 -3.82 9.16
N PRO A 149 -2.92 -3.60 8.94
CA PRO A 149 -3.74 -2.84 9.89
C PRO A 149 -3.77 -3.49 11.28
N PHE A 150 -3.78 -4.83 11.39
CA PHE A 150 -3.71 -5.51 12.68
C PHE A 150 -2.32 -5.37 13.31
N LEU A 151 -1.27 -5.76 12.61
CA LEU A 151 0.07 -5.80 13.18
C LEU A 151 0.55 -4.42 13.64
N ILE A 152 0.24 -3.34 12.88
CA ILE A 152 0.63 -1.99 13.29
C ILE A 152 -0.19 -1.47 14.48
N THR A 153 -1.48 -1.85 14.56
CA THR A 153 -2.29 -1.57 15.75
C THR A 153 -1.68 -2.23 17.00
N GLN A 154 -1.25 -3.49 16.87
CA GLN A 154 -0.63 -4.20 17.99
C GLN A 154 0.75 -3.64 18.35
N LEU A 155 1.53 -3.21 17.36
CA LEU A 155 2.82 -2.57 17.64
C LEU A 155 2.66 -1.26 18.41
N THR A 156 1.70 -0.42 18.03
CA THR A 156 1.41 0.82 18.76
C THR A 156 1.09 0.52 20.23
N ARG A 157 0.25 -0.49 20.50
CA ARG A 157 -0.06 -0.96 21.85
C ARG A 157 1.17 -1.53 22.57
N LEU A 158 2.03 -2.27 21.87
CA LEU A 158 3.29 -2.77 22.40
C LEU A 158 4.19 -1.62 22.87
N HIS A 159 4.41 -0.60 22.05
CA HIS A 159 5.22 0.56 22.40
C HIS A 159 4.63 1.33 23.58
N GLN A 160 3.30 1.54 23.62
CA GLN A 160 2.64 2.15 24.78
C GLN A 160 2.84 1.37 26.08
N ASN A 161 3.01 0.05 25.99
CA ASN A 161 3.23 -0.82 27.15
C ASN A 161 4.71 -0.96 27.56
N LEU A 162 5.64 -0.76 26.62
CA LEU A 162 7.08 -0.91 26.87
C LEU A 162 7.72 0.36 27.43
N PHE A 163 7.20 1.54 27.08
CA PHE A 163 7.82 2.81 27.39
C PHE A 163 7.28 3.45 28.65
N GLU A 164 8.10 4.30 29.29
CA GLU A 164 7.68 5.12 30.41
C GLU A 164 6.61 6.14 29.98
N GLN A 165 5.84 6.66 30.94
CA GLN A 165 4.65 7.48 30.71
C GLN A 165 4.93 8.69 29.82
N ASN A 166 6.02 9.42 30.02
CA ASN A 166 6.39 10.59 29.25
C ASN A 166 6.65 10.30 27.78
N MET A 167 7.19 9.12 27.44
CA MET A 167 7.42 8.65 26.07
C MET A 167 6.15 8.05 25.48
N MET A 168 5.37 7.34 26.29
CA MET A 168 4.08 6.79 25.89
C MET A 168 3.11 7.88 25.39
N GLU A 169 3.10 9.04 26.06
CA GLU A 169 2.25 10.19 25.70
C GLU A 169 2.67 10.86 24.37
N GLN A 170 3.91 10.66 23.93
CA GLN A 170 4.41 11.18 22.65
C GLN A 170 4.06 10.25 21.46
N ILE A 171 3.74 8.97 21.71
CA ILE A 171 3.36 8.05 20.64
C ILE A 171 2.07 8.53 19.98
N VAL A 172 2.12 8.70 18.66
CA VAL A 172 0.93 9.05 17.87
C VAL A 172 -0.07 7.91 17.97
N PRO A 173 -1.30 8.14 18.46
CA PRO A 173 -2.33 7.11 18.51
C PRO A 173 -2.59 6.48 17.15
N ASN A 174 -2.72 5.16 17.09
CA ASN A 174 -2.89 4.45 15.83
C ASN A 174 -3.69 3.16 16.01
N ASN A 175 -4.81 3.06 15.31
CA ASN A 175 -5.67 1.89 15.29
C ASN A 175 -6.39 1.75 13.95
N PRO A 176 -5.68 1.53 12.83
CA PRO A 176 -6.32 1.39 11.52
C PRO A 176 -7.22 0.15 11.42
N LEU A 177 -6.97 -0.88 12.23
CA LEU A 177 -7.77 -2.10 12.23
C LEU A 177 -9.25 -1.86 12.53
N GLY A 178 -9.55 -1.03 13.54
CA GLY A 178 -10.93 -0.76 13.95
C GLY A 178 -11.78 -0.20 12.80
N PRO A 179 -11.41 0.97 12.24
CA PRO A 179 -12.14 1.56 11.11
C PRO A 179 -12.21 0.68 9.86
N VAL A 180 -11.15 -0.09 9.53
CA VAL A 180 -11.20 -1.04 8.39
C VAL A 180 -12.30 -2.09 8.61
N VAL A 181 -12.36 -2.67 9.80
CA VAL A 181 -13.40 -3.66 10.15
C VAL A 181 -14.79 -3.02 10.15
N ASP A 182 -14.92 -1.78 10.65
CA ASP A 182 -16.17 -1.03 10.66
C ASP A 182 -16.68 -0.76 9.23
N ALA A 183 -15.77 -0.39 8.32
CA ALA A 183 -16.11 -0.18 6.92
C ALA A 183 -16.58 -1.47 6.22
N PHE A 184 -15.95 -2.61 6.51
CA PHE A 184 -16.39 -3.91 5.98
C PHE A 184 -17.79 -4.28 6.48
N ALA A 185 -18.04 -4.11 7.78
CA ALA A 185 -19.35 -4.37 8.36
C ALA A 185 -20.43 -3.44 7.77
N LYS A 186 -20.12 -2.16 7.61
CA LYS A 186 -21.01 -1.17 6.98
C LYS A 186 -21.33 -1.54 5.53
N ALA A 187 -20.33 -1.94 4.73
CA ALA A 187 -20.55 -2.38 3.36
C ALA A 187 -21.46 -3.62 3.28
N ILE A 188 -21.28 -4.60 4.17
CA ILE A 188 -22.13 -5.78 4.27
C ILE A 188 -23.58 -5.39 4.63
N GLN A 189 -23.75 -4.44 5.56
CA GLN A 189 -25.10 -3.92 5.93
C GLN A 189 -25.76 -3.20 4.75
N HIS A 190 -25.01 -2.39 3.98
CA HIS A 190 -25.49 -1.73 2.78
C HIS A 190 -25.90 -2.69 1.66
N TYR A 191 -25.33 -3.90 1.64
CA TYR A 191 -25.75 -4.96 0.72
C TYR A 191 -27.11 -5.57 1.10
N GLY A 192 -27.53 -5.43 2.36
CA GLY A 192 -28.88 -5.77 2.83
C GLY A 192 -29.06 -7.22 3.29
N SER A 193 -28.00 -7.93 3.72
CA SER A 193 -28.08 -9.31 4.20
C SER A 193 -27.70 -9.45 5.68
N THR A 194 -28.46 -10.27 6.42
CA THR A 194 -28.20 -10.58 7.84
C THR A 194 -27.52 -11.94 8.07
N ASP A 195 -27.64 -12.90 7.13
CA ASP A 195 -26.94 -14.21 7.16
C ASP A 195 -25.89 -14.24 6.04
N ALA A 196 -24.82 -13.52 6.26
CA ALA A 196 -23.80 -13.26 5.25
C ALA A 196 -22.40 -13.55 5.79
N ILE A 197 -21.48 -13.85 4.88
CA ILE A 197 -20.06 -14.00 5.18
C ILE A 197 -19.26 -12.96 4.40
N MET A 198 -18.13 -12.54 4.97
CA MET A 198 -17.09 -11.88 4.20
C MET A 198 -16.21 -12.94 3.53
N LEU A 199 -16.00 -12.84 2.23
CA LEU A 199 -14.98 -13.63 1.53
C LEU A 199 -13.65 -12.89 1.57
N MET A 200 -12.60 -13.54 2.05
CA MET A 200 -11.23 -13.06 1.90
C MET A 200 -10.51 -13.93 0.87
N VAL A 201 -10.19 -13.35 -0.28
CA VAL A 201 -9.36 -14.02 -1.29
C VAL A 201 -7.92 -14.02 -0.79
N SER A 202 -7.34 -15.19 -0.57
CA SER A 202 -6.01 -15.34 0.03
C SER A 202 -5.11 -16.26 -0.80
N GLN A 203 -3.79 -16.13 -0.59
CA GLN A 203 -2.83 -17.05 -1.17
C GLN A 203 -2.81 -18.37 -0.39
N SER A 204 -2.44 -19.46 -1.07
CA SER A 204 -2.32 -20.78 -0.42
C SER A 204 -1.21 -20.82 0.62
N ALA A 205 -0.10 -20.09 0.38
CA ALA A 205 1.04 -19.93 1.28
C ALA A 205 1.17 -18.48 1.72
N GLU A 206 0.31 -18.04 2.64
CA GLU A 206 0.23 -16.66 3.10
C GLU A 206 1.19 -16.40 4.25
N SER A 207 2.21 -15.59 4.02
CA SER A 207 3.20 -15.19 5.02
C SER A 207 2.66 -14.17 6.02
N ASN A 208 1.70 -13.32 5.60
CA ASN A 208 1.07 -12.28 6.42
C ASN A 208 -0.25 -12.76 7.07
N ARG A 209 -0.32 -14.04 7.39
CA ARG A 209 -1.55 -14.68 7.88
C ARG A 209 -2.07 -14.08 9.19
N PHE A 210 -1.19 -13.66 10.10
CA PHE A 210 -1.61 -13.14 11.40
C PHE A 210 -2.28 -11.78 11.31
N ASP A 211 -1.88 -10.94 10.35
CA ASP A 211 -2.58 -9.70 10.06
C ASP A 211 -4.02 -9.96 9.59
N GLN A 212 -4.21 -10.95 8.72
CA GLN A 212 -5.52 -11.37 8.25
C GLN A 212 -6.38 -11.97 9.37
N LEU A 213 -5.81 -12.84 10.21
CA LEU A 213 -6.51 -13.45 11.35
C LEU A 213 -6.98 -12.41 12.36
N GLY A 214 -6.17 -11.36 12.62
CA GLY A 214 -6.55 -10.28 13.53
C GLY A 214 -7.76 -9.49 13.00
N LEU A 215 -7.83 -9.26 11.69
CA LEU A 215 -8.99 -8.64 11.05
C LEU A 215 -10.23 -9.52 11.16
N GLU A 216 -10.12 -10.81 10.84
CA GLU A 216 -11.21 -11.79 10.99
C GLU A 216 -11.75 -11.83 12.41
N GLN A 217 -10.83 -11.90 13.38
CA GLN A 217 -11.20 -11.96 14.79
C GLN A 217 -11.96 -10.73 15.23
N LEU A 218 -11.50 -9.51 14.88
CA LEU A 218 -12.20 -8.29 15.27
C LEU A 218 -13.57 -8.16 14.58
N LEU A 219 -13.68 -8.57 13.31
CA LEU A 219 -14.95 -8.57 12.57
C LEU A 219 -15.97 -9.51 13.24
N TRP A 220 -15.52 -10.69 13.67
CA TRP A 220 -16.34 -11.61 14.44
C TRP A 220 -16.72 -11.06 15.83
N ASP A 221 -15.74 -10.55 16.58
CA ASP A 221 -15.97 -10.10 17.94
C ASP A 221 -16.96 -8.95 18.00
N LYS A 222 -16.83 -7.99 17.09
CA LYS A 222 -17.63 -6.76 17.08
C LYS A 222 -18.99 -6.94 16.39
N TYR A 223 -19.02 -7.66 15.26
CA TYR A 223 -20.19 -7.70 14.38
C TYR A 223 -20.79 -9.10 14.18
N LYS A 224 -20.14 -10.15 14.69
CA LYS A 224 -20.52 -11.57 14.48
C LYS A 224 -20.54 -11.97 12.99
N ILE A 225 -19.81 -11.25 12.15
CA ILE A 225 -19.66 -11.57 10.73
C ILE A 225 -18.55 -12.60 10.58
N GLN A 226 -18.89 -13.74 9.99
CA GLN A 226 -17.93 -14.80 9.71
C GLN A 226 -17.10 -14.45 8.47
N THR A 227 -15.78 -14.65 8.53
CA THR A 227 -14.90 -14.57 7.36
C THR A 227 -14.62 -15.98 6.82
N MET A 228 -14.70 -16.13 5.51
CA MET A 228 -14.25 -17.33 4.81
C MET A 228 -13.03 -16.98 3.95
N ARG A 229 -11.87 -17.57 4.27
CA ARG A 229 -10.67 -17.43 3.43
C ARG A 229 -10.62 -18.53 2.40
N LYS A 230 -10.43 -18.14 1.14
CA LYS A 230 -10.35 -19.06 -0.01
C LYS A 230 -9.34 -18.53 -1.01
N THR A 231 -8.64 -19.45 -1.66
CA THR A 231 -7.90 -19.17 -2.89
C THR A 231 -8.87 -19.00 -4.06
N LEU A 232 -8.44 -18.35 -5.14
CA LEU A 232 -9.26 -18.20 -6.34
C LEU A 232 -9.70 -19.57 -6.91
N THR A 233 -8.82 -20.58 -6.86
CA THR A 233 -9.16 -21.96 -7.29
C THR A 233 -10.29 -22.56 -6.43
N GLU A 234 -10.19 -22.48 -5.11
CA GLU A 234 -11.23 -22.98 -4.20
C GLU A 234 -12.57 -22.23 -4.34
N ILE A 235 -12.52 -20.92 -4.72
CA ILE A 235 -13.73 -20.15 -5.00
C ILE A 235 -14.43 -20.71 -6.24
N TYR A 236 -13.69 -21.08 -7.30
CA TYR A 236 -14.28 -21.73 -8.48
C TYR A 236 -14.88 -23.08 -8.14
N GLU A 237 -14.19 -23.90 -7.34
CA GLU A 237 -14.61 -25.26 -7.00
C GLU A 237 -15.85 -25.30 -6.11
N SER A 238 -16.04 -24.32 -5.22
CA SER A 238 -17.10 -24.33 -4.20
C SER A 238 -18.12 -23.21 -4.32
N GLY A 239 -17.88 -22.23 -5.21
CA GLY A 239 -18.73 -21.09 -5.42
C GLY A 239 -19.77 -21.30 -6.51
N SER A 240 -20.83 -20.53 -6.45
CA SER A 240 -21.87 -20.47 -7.48
C SER A 240 -22.54 -19.11 -7.51
N LEU A 241 -23.22 -18.79 -8.61
CA LEU A 241 -24.09 -17.63 -8.71
C LEU A 241 -25.54 -18.05 -8.53
N ARG A 242 -26.29 -17.29 -7.71
CA ARG A 242 -27.73 -17.41 -7.59
C ARG A 242 -28.33 -16.01 -7.75
N GLU A 243 -29.08 -15.78 -8.80
CA GLU A 243 -29.69 -14.46 -9.09
C GLU A 243 -28.67 -13.30 -9.10
N GLY A 244 -27.46 -13.54 -9.61
CA GLY A 244 -26.37 -12.58 -9.62
C GLY A 244 -25.59 -12.43 -8.30
N HIS A 245 -26.00 -13.13 -7.25
CA HIS A 245 -25.31 -13.13 -5.96
C HIS A 245 -24.28 -14.26 -5.87
N LEU A 246 -23.09 -13.96 -5.32
CA LEU A 246 -22.08 -14.96 -5.01
C LEU A 246 -22.49 -15.79 -3.78
N ILE A 247 -22.51 -17.10 -3.96
CA ILE A 247 -22.80 -18.06 -2.88
C ILE A 247 -21.58 -18.96 -2.68
N LEU A 248 -21.11 -19.06 -1.44
CA LEU A 248 -20.03 -19.98 -1.03
C LEU A 248 -20.51 -20.82 0.16
N ALA A 249 -20.33 -22.12 0.08
CA ALA A 249 -20.79 -23.08 1.12
C ALA A 249 -22.27 -22.84 1.54
N GLY A 250 -23.12 -22.47 0.59
CA GLY A 250 -24.54 -22.18 0.81
C GLY A 250 -24.85 -20.82 1.43
N LYS A 251 -23.85 -19.99 1.74
CA LYS A 251 -23.99 -18.65 2.32
C LYS A 251 -23.78 -17.57 1.28
N LEU A 252 -24.51 -16.45 1.46
CA LEU A 252 -24.35 -15.24 0.64
C LEU A 252 -23.02 -14.52 0.96
N VAL A 253 -22.36 -14.01 -0.08
CA VAL A 253 -21.11 -13.25 0.00
C VAL A 253 -21.36 -11.80 -0.44
N PRO A 254 -21.76 -10.91 0.45
CA PRO A 254 -21.96 -9.49 0.13
C PRO A 254 -20.67 -8.70 -0.04
N LEU A 255 -19.56 -9.15 0.54
CA LEU A 255 -18.26 -8.48 0.51
C LEU A 255 -17.15 -9.45 0.18
N THR A 256 -16.33 -9.12 -0.82
CA THR A 256 -15.12 -9.83 -1.21
C THR A 256 -13.91 -8.93 -1.02
N TYR A 257 -13.00 -9.31 -0.12
CA TYR A 257 -11.75 -8.59 0.14
C TYR A 257 -10.56 -9.33 -0.46
N TYR A 258 -9.80 -8.66 -1.33
CA TYR A 258 -8.65 -9.24 -2.00
C TYR A 258 -7.37 -9.08 -1.19
N ARG A 259 -6.83 -10.24 -0.75
CA ARG A 259 -5.46 -10.38 -0.21
C ARG A 259 -4.59 -11.19 -1.17
N ALA A 260 -5.13 -11.61 -2.31
CA ALA A 260 -4.52 -12.24 -3.46
C ALA A 260 -5.28 -11.81 -4.72
N GLY A 261 -4.78 -12.14 -5.91
CA GLY A 261 -5.39 -11.77 -7.21
C GLY A 261 -4.81 -10.48 -7.80
N TYR A 262 -3.61 -10.09 -7.35
CA TYR A 262 -2.89 -8.89 -7.80
C TYR A 262 -1.51 -9.18 -8.43
N THR A 263 -1.13 -10.47 -8.51
CA THR A 263 0.10 -10.89 -9.18
C THR A 263 -0.19 -12.01 -10.18
N PRO A 264 0.65 -12.22 -11.23
CA PRO A 264 0.51 -13.36 -12.15
C PRO A 264 0.52 -14.72 -11.43
N ASP A 265 1.26 -14.82 -10.31
CA ASP A 265 1.39 -16.04 -9.53
C ASP A 265 0.07 -16.51 -8.89
N ASP A 266 -0.86 -15.59 -8.66
CA ASP A 266 -2.18 -15.89 -8.15
C ASP A 266 -3.08 -16.59 -9.20
N PHE A 267 -2.65 -16.61 -10.49
CA PHE A 267 -3.41 -17.10 -11.64
C PHE A 267 -2.68 -18.23 -12.39
N ARG A 268 -1.90 -19.06 -11.69
CA ARG A 268 -1.15 -20.17 -12.32
C ARG A 268 -2.03 -21.27 -12.91
N THR A 269 -3.31 -21.32 -12.54
CA THR A 269 -4.26 -22.30 -13.01
C THR A 269 -5.45 -21.64 -13.71
N SER A 270 -6.10 -22.36 -14.65
CA SER A 270 -7.32 -21.89 -15.29
C SER A 270 -8.48 -21.75 -14.30
N GLU A 271 -8.48 -22.55 -13.24
CA GLU A 271 -9.47 -22.53 -12.15
C GLU A 271 -9.36 -21.23 -11.34
N ALA A 272 -8.16 -20.74 -11.10
CA ALA A 272 -7.97 -19.45 -10.42
C ALA A 272 -8.58 -18.29 -11.23
N LEU A 273 -8.37 -18.29 -12.55
CA LEU A 273 -9.01 -17.30 -13.43
C LEU A 273 -10.54 -17.42 -13.40
N LYS A 274 -11.09 -18.64 -13.46
CA LYS A 274 -12.54 -18.86 -13.37
C LYS A 274 -13.10 -18.42 -12.01
N GLY A 275 -12.34 -18.60 -10.92
CA GLY A 275 -12.71 -18.09 -9.58
C GLY A 275 -12.80 -16.56 -9.56
N ARG A 276 -11.83 -15.85 -10.14
CA ARG A 276 -11.92 -14.41 -10.33
C ARG A 276 -13.13 -14.02 -11.17
N GLN A 277 -13.36 -14.72 -12.28
CA GLN A 277 -14.51 -14.50 -13.16
C GLN A 277 -15.86 -14.71 -12.46
N LEU A 278 -15.93 -15.65 -11.53
CA LEU A 278 -17.14 -15.88 -10.75
C LEU A 278 -17.43 -14.71 -9.81
N ILE A 279 -16.39 -14.15 -9.19
CA ILE A 279 -16.51 -12.94 -8.35
C ILE A 279 -16.93 -11.77 -9.21
N GLU A 280 -16.26 -11.49 -10.33
CA GLU A 280 -16.57 -10.38 -11.24
C GLU A 280 -17.99 -10.46 -11.82
N ALA A 281 -18.52 -11.67 -12.04
CA ALA A 281 -19.88 -11.89 -12.50
C ALA A 281 -20.94 -11.81 -11.40
N SER A 282 -20.57 -11.43 -10.17
CA SER A 282 -21.48 -11.34 -9.03
C SER A 282 -21.67 -9.89 -8.57
N SER A 283 -22.74 -9.63 -7.82
CA SER A 283 -23.04 -8.34 -7.21
C SER A 283 -22.30 -8.10 -5.88
N THR A 284 -21.34 -8.96 -5.49
CA THR A 284 -20.55 -8.75 -4.26
C THR A 284 -19.81 -7.40 -4.30
N ILE A 285 -19.81 -6.65 -3.21
CA ILE A 285 -18.96 -5.45 -3.09
C ILE A 285 -17.51 -5.94 -2.99
N GLN A 286 -16.68 -5.52 -3.93
CA GLN A 286 -15.28 -5.95 -4.01
C GLN A 286 -14.35 -4.88 -3.42
N VAL A 287 -13.31 -5.30 -2.70
CA VAL A 287 -12.32 -4.41 -2.08
C VAL A 287 -10.90 -4.86 -2.50
N PRO A 288 -10.35 -4.23 -3.54
CA PRO A 288 -11.00 -3.30 -4.47
C PRO A 288 -11.84 -4.02 -5.53
N ASP A 289 -12.68 -3.27 -6.25
CA ASP A 289 -13.23 -3.72 -7.53
C ASP A 289 -12.18 -3.65 -8.65
N LEU A 290 -12.50 -4.18 -9.82
CA LEU A 290 -11.58 -4.22 -10.97
C LEU A 290 -11.13 -2.82 -11.43
N PRO A 291 -12.02 -1.83 -11.63
CA PRO A 291 -11.57 -0.51 -12.06
C PRO A 291 -10.66 0.16 -11.02
N MET A 292 -10.92 -0.02 -9.73
CA MET A 292 -10.07 0.50 -8.67
C MET A 292 -8.70 -0.19 -8.61
N GLN A 293 -8.64 -1.51 -8.85
CA GLN A 293 -7.38 -2.23 -8.98
C GLN A 293 -6.55 -1.70 -10.15
N LEU A 294 -7.20 -1.43 -11.29
CA LEU A 294 -6.55 -0.86 -12.48
C LEU A 294 -6.10 0.60 -12.25
N ALA A 295 -6.91 1.40 -11.56
CA ALA A 295 -6.57 2.78 -11.21
C ALA A 295 -5.31 2.87 -10.32
N GLY A 296 -5.05 1.86 -9.48
CA GLY A 296 -3.84 1.78 -8.65
C GLY A 296 -2.56 1.40 -9.39
N MET A 297 -2.62 1.02 -10.67
CA MET A 297 -1.42 0.58 -11.41
C MET A 297 -0.40 1.70 -11.58
N LYS A 298 0.88 1.35 -11.59
CA LYS A 298 2.00 2.30 -11.65
C LYS A 298 1.97 3.22 -12.87
N LYS A 299 1.46 2.73 -14.01
CA LYS A 299 1.25 3.57 -15.20
C LYS A 299 0.21 4.67 -14.97
N ILE A 300 -0.87 4.36 -14.27
CA ILE A 300 -1.88 5.36 -13.91
C ILE A 300 -1.29 6.37 -12.93
N GLN A 301 -0.55 5.90 -11.91
CA GLN A 301 0.15 6.81 -11.00
C GLN A 301 1.12 7.73 -11.74
N GLN A 302 1.90 7.20 -12.70
CA GLN A 302 2.79 7.99 -13.54
C GLN A 302 2.05 9.08 -14.33
N VAL A 303 0.97 8.75 -15.02
CA VAL A 303 0.28 9.75 -15.84
C VAL A 303 -0.42 10.81 -15.00
N LEU A 304 -0.84 10.47 -13.77
CA LEU A 304 -1.41 11.41 -12.81
C LEU A 304 -0.36 12.40 -12.24
N THR A 305 0.95 12.19 -12.44
CA THR A 305 1.94 13.22 -12.10
C THR A 305 1.96 14.38 -13.09
N ARG A 306 1.27 14.27 -14.23
CA ARG A 306 1.16 15.34 -15.24
C ARG A 306 0.06 16.33 -14.86
N PRO A 307 0.39 17.63 -14.69
CA PRO A 307 -0.57 18.63 -14.20
C PRO A 307 -1.86 18.73 -15.03
N GLU A 308 -1.74 18.61 -16.35
CA GLU A 308 -2.86 18.68 -17.29
C GLU A 308 -3.83 17.50 -17.17
N ILE A 309 -3.31 16.31 -16.80
CA ILE A 309 -4.13 15.11 -16.56
C ILE A 309 -4.75 15.17 -15.17
N LEU A 310 -3.94 15.47 -14.17
CA LEU A 310 -4.39 15.51 -12.78
C LEU A 310 -5.51 16.52 -12.56
N SER A 311 -5.44 17.70 -13.23
CA SER A 311 -6.45 18.75 -13.14
C SER A 311 -7.80 18.39 -13.77
N ALA A 312 -7.91 17.29 -14.49
CA ALA A 312 -9.20 16.77 -14.95
C ALA A 312 -9.99 16.05 -13.84
N PHE A 313 -9.30 15.60 -12.78
CA PHE A 313 -9.91 14.81 -11.69
C PHE A 313 -10.03 15.56 -10.38
N VAL A 314 -9.19 16.58 -10.14
CA VAL A 314 -9.15 17.33 -8.88
C VAL A 314 -9.07 18.84 -9.13
N SER A 315 -9.43 19.63 -8.11
CA SER A 315 -9.30 21.09 -8.19
C SER A 315 -7.84 21.52 -8.37
N LYS A 316 -7.63 22.73 -8.91
CA LYS A 316 -6.29 23.30 -9.08
C LYS A 316 -5.50 23.36 -7.77
N GLU A 317 -6.15 23.67 -6.66
CA GLU A 317 -5.53 23.75 -5.34
C GLU A 317 -5.01 22.37 -4.88
N ILE A 318 -5.84 21.34 -4.97
CA ILE A 318 -5.47 19.97 -4.63
C ILE A 318 -4.37 19.45 -5.56
N SER A 319 -4.49 19.74 -6.86
CA SER A 319 -3.46 19.40 -7.86
C SER A 319 -2.09 19.95 -7.47
N GLN A 320 -2.01 21.20 -7.04
CA GLN A 320 -0.76 21.82 -6.59
C GLN A 320 -0.18 21.16 -5.36
N ARG A 321 -1.02 20.70 -4.43
CA ARG A 321 -0.56 19.95 -3.24
C ARG A 321 0.02 18.59 -3.65
N PHE A 322 -0.66 17.84 -4.50
CA PHE A 322 -0.17 16.55 -4.99
C PHE A 322 1.16 16.69 -5.72
N LEU A 323 1.26 17.66 -6.65
CA LEU A 323 2.48 17.88 -7.43
C LEU A 323 3.71 18.20 -6.57
N LYS A 324 3.53 18.80 -5.39
CA LYS A 324 4.63 19.01 -4.43
C LYS A 324 5.14 17.72 -3.81
N THR A 325 4.31 16.67 -3.74
CA THR A 325 4.69 15.40 -3.12
C THR A 325 5.18 14.37 -4.11
N PHE A 326 4.85 14.50 -5.39
CA PHE A 326 5.26 13.52 -6.38
C PHE A 326 6.78 13.54 -6.62
N ALA A 327 7.39 12.36 -6.65
CA ALA A 327 8.68 12.19 -7.29
C ALA A 327 8.48 12.18 -8.81
N ALA A 328 9.49 12.59 -9.58
CA ALA A 328 9.40 12.57 -11.03
C ALA A 328 9.26 11.13 -11.55
N MET A 329 8.29 10.92 -12.44
CA MET A 329 8.03 9.62 -13.06
C MET A 329 7.95 9.76 -14.58
N HIS A 330 8.74 8.95 -15.29
CA HIS A 330 8.91 9.04 -16.72
C HIS A 330 8.53 7.73 -17.43
N SER A 331 8.02 7.84 -18.66
CA SER A 331 8.05 6.73 -19.61
C SER A 331 9.48 6.52 -20.10
N LEU A 332 9.86 5.30 -20.45
CA LEU A 332 11.24 5.00 -20.84
C LEU A 332 11.68 5.71 -22.13
N ASP A 333 10.76 5.98 -23.04
CA ASP A 333 10.97 6.68 -24.32
C ASP A 333 10.82 8.20 -24.22
N GLU A 334 10.36 8.73 -23.08
CA GLU A 334 10.18 10.16 -22.84
C GLU A 334 11.50 10.92 -23.01
N ILE A 335 11.46 12.06 -23.67
CA ILE A 335 12.62 12.97 -23.77
C ILE A 335 12.60 13.88 -22.55
N ILE A 336 13.66 13.86 -21.79
CA ILE A 336 13.84 14.67 -20.57
C ILE A 336 15.04 15.61 -20.73
N GLU A 337 14.95 16.77 -20.10
CA GLU A 337 16.09 17.68 -19.97
C GLU A 337 17.09 17.13 -18.94
N THR A 338 18.36 17.08 -19.31
CA THR A 338 19.45 16.60 -18.45
C THR A 338 20.63 17.56 -18.52
N PRO A 339 21.60 17.49 -17.60
CA PRO A 339 22.84 18.26 -17.72
C PRO A 339 23.63 18.01 -19.03
N ASP A 340 23.44 16.85 -19.67
CA ASP A 340 24.05 16.48 -20.94
C ASP A 340 23.18 16.89 -22.16
N GLY A 341 22.10 17.66 -21.96
CA GLY A 341 21.09 18.01 -22.96
C GLY A 341 19.87 17.12 -22.94
N GLU A 342 19.05 17.20 -24.00
CA GLU A 342 17.84 16.38 -24.15
C GLU A 342 18.20 14.91 -24.44
N LEU A 343 17.76 13.99 -23.59
CA LEU A 343 17.99 12.56 -23.73
C LEU A 343 16.70 11.77 -23.45
N ARG A 344 16.64 10.54 -23.98
CA ARG A 344 15.60 9.61 -23.52
C ARG A 344 15.81 9.27 -22.04
N ALA A 345 14.73 9.22 -21.28
CA ALA A 345 14.77 8.90 -19.85
C ALA A 345 15.50 7.56 -19.59
N SER A 346 15.24 6.53 -20.41
CA SER A 346 15.95 5.25 -20.34
C SER A 346 17.47 5.37 -20.55
N ALA A 347 17.89 6.19 -21.52
CA ALA A 347 19.32 6.40 -21.80
C ALA A 347 20.02 7.16 -20.67
N TRP A 348 19.33 8.13 -20.07
CA TRP A 348 19.86 8.87 -18.92
C TRP A 348 19.93 8.00 -17.67
N ALA A 349 18.87 7.20 -17.37
CA ALA A 349 18.86 6.27 -16.26
C ALA A 349 19.93 5.19 -16.37
N ALA A 350 20.22 4.70 -17.59
CA ALA A 350 21.31 3.74 -17.80
C ALA A 350 22.70 4.30 -17.46
N LYS A 351 22.88 5.63 -17.60
CA LYS A 351 24.13 6.33 -17.21
C LYS A 351 24.16 6.72 -15.73
N ASN A 352 22.99 6.91 -15.10
CA ASN A 352 22.82 7.39 -13.73
C ASN A 352 21.87 6.47 -12.95
N PRO A 353 22.15 5.17 -12.86
CA PRO A 353 21.21 4.20 -12.33
C PRO A 353 20.94 4.36 -10.82
N ASP A 354 21.85 4.97 -10.09
CA ASP A 354 21.74 5.30 -8.66
C ASP A 354 20.66 6.36 -8.35
N LYS A 355 20.25 7.13 -9.37
CA LYS A 355 19.25 8.19 -9.25
C LYS A 355 17.81 7.73 -9.54
N TYR A 356 17.63 6.50 -9.95
CA TYR A 356 16.33 6.02 -10.42
C TYR A 356 15.94 4.67 -9.81
N VAL A 357 14.64 4.38 -9.90
CA VAL A 357 14.04 3.07 -9.67
C VAL A 357 13.23 2.71 -10.90
N LEU A 358 13.47 1.55 -11.50
CA LEU A 358 12.69 1.05 -12.63
C LEU A 358 11.63 0.08 -12.11
N LYS A 359 10.35 0.44 -12.27
CA LYS A 359 9.19 -0.25 -11.69
C LYS A 359 8.35 -0.92 -12.78
N PRO A 360 8.16 -2.26 -12.79
CA PRO A 360 7.17 -2.91 -13.66
C PRO A 360 5.74 -2.68 -13.18
N GLN A 361 4.76 -3.01 -14.02
CA GLN A 361 3.33 -3.02 -13.65
C GLN A 361 3.02 -4.22 -12.73
N ARG A 362 3.59 -4.24 -11.55
CA ARG A 362 3.41 -5.30 -10.54
C ARG A 362 3.19 -4.69 -9.16
N GLU A 363 2.28 -5.31 -8.43
CA GLU A 363 2.05 -5.01 -7.02
C GLU A 363 2.85 -5.98 -6.13
N GLY A 364 3.06 -5.58 -4.87
CA GLY A 364 3.93 -6.31 -3.94
C GLY A 364 5.40 -5.95 -4.08
N GLY A 365 6.17 -6.16 -3.02
CA GLY A 365 7.62 -5.88 -3.00
C GLY A 365 8.44 -6.88 -3.81
N GLY A 366 9.68 -6.52 -4.14
CA GLY A 366 10.65 -7.41 -4.78
C GLY A 366 10.61 -7.43 -6.31
N ASN A 367 9.87 -6.51 -6.93
CA ASN A 367 9.73 -6.45 -8.38
C ASN A 367 10.53 -5.32 -9.03
N ASN A 368 11.03 -4.36 -8.24
CA ASN A 368 11.70 -3.19 -8.75
C ASN A 368 13.18 -3.47 -9.08
N TYR A 369 13.72 -2.72 -10.03
CA TYR A 369 15.14 -2.75 -10.38
C TYR A 369 15.81 -1.50 -9.83
N PHE A 370 16.99 -1.67 -9.24
CA PHE A 370 17.77 -0.62 -8.60
C PHE A 370 19.21 -0.64 -9.09
N ASP A 371 19.86 0.50 -9.03
CA ASP A 371 21.30 0.65 -9.24
C ASP A 371 21.76 -0.08 -10.53
N ARG A 372 22.76 -0.94 -10.45
CA ARG A 372 23.33 -1.68 -11.60
C ARG A 372 22.33 -2.60 -12.34
N ASP A 373 21.24 -2.96 -11.72
CA ASP A 373 20.24 -3.83 -12.36
C ASP A 373 19.38 -3.06 -13.37
N ILE A 374 19.29 -1.73 -13.27
CA ILE A 374 18.59 -0.88 -14.24
C ILE A 374 19.19 -0.96 -15.64
N PRO A 375 20.48 -0.64 -15.88
CA PRO A 375 21.05 -0.73 -17.22
C PRO A 375 21.05 -2.16 -17.78
N ILE A 376 21.20 -3.18 -16.93
CA ILE A 376 21.10 -4.58 -17.35
C ILE A 376 19.69 -4.87 -17.89
N LYS A 377 18.65 -4.51 -17.12
CA LYS A 377 17.26 -4.73 -17.54
C LYS A 377 16.90 -3.93 -18.79
N LEU A 378 17.34 -2.68 -18.89
CA LEU A 378 17.10 -1.83 -20.06
C LEU A 378 17.76 -2.37 -21.34
N ALA A 379 18.93 -2.99 -21.22
CA ALA A 379 19.66 -3.58 -22.36
C ALA A 379 19.00 -4.88 -22.85
N ASP A 380 18.34 -5.63 -21.97
CA ASP A 380 17.67 -6.90 -22.29
C ASP A 380 16.21 -6.71 -22.74
N MET A 381 15.67 -5.50 -22.57
CA MET A 381 14.26 -5.18 -22.80
C MET A 381 13.96 -4.97 -24.29
N GLN A 382 12.91 -5.64 -24.79
CA GLN A 382 12.43 -5.36 -26.13
C GLN A 382 11.69 -4.00 -26.17
N PRO A 383 11.72 -3.29 -27.32
CA PRO A 383 11.07 -1.97 -27.43
C PRO A 383 9.58 -1.99 -27.04
N GLU A 384 8.87 -3.06 -27.35
CA GLU A 384 7.43 -3.22 -27.07
C GLU A 384 7.13 -3.43 -25.58
N GLU A 385 8.13 -3.83 -24.78
CA GLU A 385 7.98 -4.02 -23.33
C GLU A 385 8.14 -2.71 -22.56
N GLN A 386 8.69 -1.66 -23.16
CA GLN A 386 9.03 -0.41 -22.48
C GLN A 386 7.82 0.25 -21.82
N ASP A 387 6.66 0.18 -22.44
CA ASP A 387 5.41 0.74 -21.91
C ASP A 387 4.96 0.09 -20.59
N ALA A 388 5.40 -1.15 -20.33
CA ALA A 388 5.10 -1.88 -19.10
C ALA A 388 5.98 -1.45 -17.91
N TYR A 389 6.88 -0.49 -18.09
CA TYR A 389 7.77 -0.01 -17.04
C TYR A 389 7.61 1.49 -16.83
N VAL A 390 7.83 1.90 -15.58
CA VAL A 390 7.89 3.31 -15.18
C VAL A 390 9.25 3.56 -14.55
N LEU A 391 9.92 4.61 -15.00
CA LEU A 391 11.14 5.11 -14.41
C LEU A 391 10.79 6.19 -13.40
N MET A 392 11.06 5.95 -12.14
CA MET A 392 10.80 6.88 -11.05
C MET A 392 12.12 7.41 -10.49
N GLU A 393 12.21 8.70 -10.22
CA GLU A 393 13.33 9.28 -9.51
C GLU A 393 13.45 8.67 -8.10
N LYS A 394 14.69 8.31 -7.71
CA LYS A 394 14.95 7.71 -6.39
C LYS A 394 14.80 8.79 -5.31
N ILE A 395 13.96 8.53 -4.36
CA ILE A 395 13.72 9.46 -3.24
C ILE A 395 14.87 9.32 -2.23
N GLU A 396 15.57 10.41 -1.97
CA GLU A 396 16.57 10.50 -0.92
C GLU A 396 15.88 10.76 0.43
N ALA A 397 15.49 9.67 1.10
CA ALA A 397 14.84 9.75 2.39
C ALA A 397 15.79 10.21 3.50
N GLU A 398 15.25 10.92 4.50
CA GLU A 398 16.03 11.24 5.69
C GLU A 398 16.42 9.97 6.45
N THR A 399 17.61 9.96 7.02
CA THR A 399 18.12 8.84 7.80
C THR A 399 18.08 9.13 9.29
N HIS A 400 17.86 8.08 10.07
CA HIS A 400 17.86 8.14 11.53
C HIS A 400 18.37 6.82 12.13
N PRO A 401 18.92 6.83 13.36
CA PRO A 401 19.28 5.58 14.04
C PRO A 401 18.02 4.86 14.52
N ALA A 402 17.95 3.55 14.31
CA ALA A 402 16.85 2.72 14.81
C ALA A 402 17.36 1.38 15.33
N ILE A 403 16.72 0.86 16.39
CA ILE A 403 16.96 -0.49 16.92
C ILE A 403 15.94 -1.43 16.28
N LEU A 404 16.40 -2.26 15.35
CA LEU A 404 15.57 -3.20 14.60
C LEU A 404 15.64 -4.60 15.24
N VAL A 405 14.47 -5.19 15.51
CA VAL A 405 14.34 -6.52 16.12
C VAL A 405 13.82 -7.50 15.07
N VAL A 406 14.69 -8.40 14.62
CA VAL A 406 14.41 -9.39 13.57
C VAL A 406 14.82 -10.77 14.03
N ASN A 407 13.93 -11.75 13.95
CA ASN A 407 14.20 -13.16 14.28
C ASN A 407 14.90 -13.37 15.64
N GLY A 408 14.51 -12.59 16.66
CA GLY A 408 15.05 -12.69 18.01
C GLY A 408 16.32 -11.87 18.28
N ASN A 409 16.88 -11.20 17.27
CA ASN A 409 18.08 -10.37 17.40
C ASN A 409 17.70 -8.89 17.27
N ALA A 410 18.43 -8.03 18.00
CA ALA A 410 18.28 -6.57 17.89
C ALA A 410 19.60 -5.95 17.43
N GLU A 411 19.50 -5.03 16.48
CA GLU A 411 20.65 -4.32 15.92
C GLU A 411 20.32 -2.83 15.78
N THR A 412 21.28 -1.97 16.11
CA THR A 412 21.17 -0.52 15.89
C THR A 412 21.77 -0.17 14.54
N LEU A 413 20.95 0.36 13.64
CA LEU A 413 21.34 0.68 12.26
C LEU A 413 20.95 2.10 11.88
N THR A 414 21.74 2.72 10.98
CA THR A 414 21.28 3.88 10.22
C THR A 414 20.17 3.42 9.29
N SER A 415 19.01 4.01 9.44
CA SER A 415 17.76 3.52 8.86
C SER A 415 16.99 4.64 8.15
N VAL A 416 16.11 4.25 7.27
CA VAL A 416 15.07 5.10 6.66
C VAL A 416 13.70 4.56 7.04
N SER A 417 12.71 5.46 7.18
CA SER A 417 11.33 5.09 7.54
C SER A 417 10.36 5.56 6.47
N GLU A 418 9.63 4.62 5.91
CA GLU A 418 8.51 4.87 5.00
C GLU A 418 7.22 4.89 5.80
N ILE A 419 6.41 5.94 5.60
CA ILE A 419 5.15 6.16 6.30
C ILE A 419 3.99 5.96 5.34
N GLY A 420 3.20 4.92 5.55
CA GLY A 420 1.96 4.66 4.83
C GLY A 420 0.76 5.19 5.59
N ARG A 421 -0.11 5.95 4.93
CA ARG A 421 -1.39 6.41 5.50
C ARG A 421 -2.53 5.56 4.96
N TYR A 422 -3.37 5.04 5.84
CA TYR A 422 -4.56 4.29 5.44
C TYR A 422 -5.73 5.23 5.20
N GLY A 423 -6.33 5.14 4.01
CA GLY A 423 -7.57 5.79 3.65
C GLY A 423 -8.69 4.78 3.44
N ILE A 424 -9.88 5.12 3.90
CA ILE A 424 -11.11 4.36 3.64
C ILE A 424 -12.10 5.32 2.95
N CYS A 425 -12.58 4.91 1.77
CA CYS A 425 -13.59 5.67 1.05
C CYS A 425 -14.71 4.74 0.60
N PHE A 426 -15.95 5.12 0.91
CA PHE A 426 -17.14 4.44 0.44
C PHE A 426 -17.91 5.36 -0.51
N ALA A 427 -18.23 4.85 -1.68
CA ALA A 427 -18.97 5.58 -2.71
C ALA A 427 -20.13 4.74 -3.25
N ASP A 428 -21.20 5.39 -3.70
CA ASP A 428 -22.29 4.78 -4.45
C ASP A 428 -22.49 5.53 -5.77
N ASN A 429 -22.47 4.81 -6.90
CA ASN A 429 -22.48 5.39 -8.24
C ASN A 429 -21.43 6.50 -8.44
N GLY A 430 -20.22 6.33 -7.89
CA GLY A 430 -19.14 7.31 -7.95
C GLY A 430 -19.30 8.53 -7.03
N VAL A 431 -20.41 8.62 -6.29
CA VAL A 431 -20.62 9.70 -5.31
C VAL A 431 -20.04 9.25 -3.96
N VAL A 432 -19.06 9.99 -3.46
CA VAL A 432 -18.43 9.71 -2.17
C VAL A 432 -19.39 9.98 -1.02
N GLU A 433 -19.70 8.96 -0.24
CA GLU A 433 -20.55 9.05 0.96
C GLU A 433 -19.73 9.21 2.26
N SER A 434 -18.55 8.57 2.32
CA SER A 434 -17.62 8.74 3.44
C SER A 434 -16.19 8.59 2.96
N ASN A 435 -15.27 9.37 3.53
CA ASN A 435 -13.87 9.41 3.17
C ASN A 435 -13.04 9.82 4.39
N GLU A 436 -12.22 8.91 4.89
CA GLU A 436 -11.52 9.08 6.16
C GLU A 436 -10.07 8.58 6.07
N ASP A 437 -9.14 9.35 6.64
CA ASP A 437 -7.84 8.84 7.06
C ASP A 437 -8.02 8.09 8.38
N VAL A 438 -7.53 6.85 8.46
CA VAL A 438 -7.82 5.96 9.59
C VAL A 438 -6.58 5.50 10.34
N GLY A 439 -5.41 6.05 10.01
CA GLY A 439 -4.18 5.73 10.71
C GLY A 439 -3.00 5.50 9.77
N TYR A 440 -1.94 4.91 10.34
CA TYR A 440 -0.67 4.80 9.62
C TYR A 440 -0.03 3.41 9.74
N LEU A 441 0.89 3.14 8.82
CA LEU A 441 1.91 2.10 8.86
C LEU A 441 3.28 2.78 8.79
N VAL A 442 4.24 2.37 9.60
CA VAL A 442 5.64 2.74 9.40
C VAL A 442 6.47 1.50 9.13
N ARG A 443 7.26 1.54 8.08
CA ARG A 443 8.22 0.50 7.70
C ARG A 443 9.63 1.07 7.78
N THR A 444 10.39 0.63 8.76
CA THR A 444 11.78 1.07 8.99
C THR A 444 12.74 0.00 8.52
N LYS A 445 13.71 0.38 7.72
CA LYS A 445 14.74 -0.52 7.17
C LYS A 445 16.11 0.14 7.22
N ALA A 446 17.18 -0.68 7.15
CA ALA A 446 18.53 -0.13 7.01
C ALA A 446 18.63 0.71 5.72
N GLU A 447 19.40 1.80 5.76
CA GLU A 447 19.55 2.76 4.66
C GLU A 447 20.01 2.10 3.35
N ASN A 448 20.85 1.08 3.45
CA ASN A 448 21.39 0.34 2.31
C ASN A 448 20.48 -0.76 1.75
N VAL A 449 19.26 -0.92 2.29
CA VAL A 449 18.28 -1.90 1.83
C VAL A 449 17.28 -1.22 0.91
N ASN A 450 17.22 -1.64 -0.34
CA ASN A 450 16.32 -1.06 -1.33
C ASN A 450 14.86 -1.48 -1.12
N GLU A 451 14.61 -2.74 -0.75
CA GLU A 451 13.26 -3.30 -0.59
C GLU A 451 12.62 -2.98 0.78
N GLY A 452 11.27 -2.84 0.80
CA GLY A 452 10.50 -2.46 2.00
C GLY A 452 9.61 -3.57 2.59
N GLY A 453 9.73 -4.82 2.10
CA GLY A 453 8.84 -5.92 2.50
C GLY A 453 9.07 -6.40 3.94
N VAL A 454 8.09 -6.21 4.83
CA VAL A 454 8.15 -6.65 6.23
C VAL A 454 8.10 -8.18 6.34
N CYS A 455 7.18 -8.83 5.62
CA CYS A 455 7.08 -10.29 5.65
C CYS A 455 8.30 -10.97 5.03
N ALA A 456 8.92 -10.35 4.03
CA ALA A 456 10.17 -10.80 3.44
C ALA A 456 11.40 -10.59 4.35
N GLY A 457 11.26 -9.79 5.42
CA GLY A 457 12.32 -9.53 6.40
C GLY A 457 13.25 -8.36 6.04
N PHE A 458 12.90 -7.55 5.05
CA PHE A 458 13.68 -6.37 4.65
C PHE A 458 13.41 -5.15 5.53
N ALA A 459 12.20 -5.03 6.07
CA ALA A 459 11.81 -3.91 6.92
C ALA A 459 11.16 -4.39 8.23
N CYS A 460 11.15 -3.51 9.21
CA CYS A 460 10.51 -3.66 10.51
C CYS A 460 9.31 -2.72 10.61
N LEU A 461 8.24 -3.17 11.25
CA LEU A 461 7.14 -2.30 11.66
C LEU A 461 7.64 -1.28 12.69
N ASN A 462 7.15 -0.05 12.64
CA ASN A 462 7.50 1.01 13.60
C ASN A 462 6.28 1.88 13.95
N SER A 463 6.38 2.65 15.04
CA SER A 463 5.37 3.65 15.41
C SER A 463 5.90 5.06 15.17
N LEU A 464 4.97 6.04 15.12
CA LEU A 464 5.30 7.45 15.09
C LEU A 464 5.31 8.06 16.51
N THR A 465 6.20 9.02 16.73
CA THR A 465 6.15 9.96 17.87
C THR A 465 6.07 11.39 17.36
N LYS A 466 5.41 12.24 18.15
CA LYS A 466 5.42 13.67 17.90
C LYS A 466 6.82 14.23 18.13
N ALA A 467 7.31 15.06 17.19
CA ALA A 467 8.57 15.79 17.31
C ALA A 467 8.47 16.89 18.37
#